data_8c8327e4b2d8116f7179a0c658318f9a
#
_entry.id   8c8327e4b2d8116f7179a0c658318f9a
#
_cell.length_a   1.000
_cell.length_b   1.000
_cell.length_c   1.000
_cell.angle_alpha   90.00
_cell.angle_beta   90.00
_cell.angle_gamma   90.00
#
_symmetry.space_group_name_H-M   'P 1'
#
loop_
_entity.id
_entity.type
_entity.pdbx_description
1 polymer ?
#
loop_
_entity_poly.entity_id
_entity_poly.type
_entity_poly.pdbx_seq_one_letter_code
_entity_poly.pdbx_strand_id
1 'polypeptide(L)'
;LKTLDVGKVEVDLAYEETADAVVAAGLAPAETLDSFISEARRLGTYSVVDMLNVEDPIKKLKTLKEFPDVVILHRGIDQETGRTIGLDLIQELRQTFRDKRFLIAVAGGIVPETAKEALKKGADIIIVGRYVTQSKDIERAVRDFLEATPEMREDVDLFRVHVE
;
A
#
# COMPACT_ATOMS: atom_id res chain seq x y z
N LEU A 1 0.13 10.04 8.54
CA LEU A 1 1.23 9.75 9.48
C LEU A 1 1.69 8.31 9.23
N LYS A 2 2.98 8.04 9.33
CA LYS A 2 3.52 6.68 9.15
C LYS A 2 4.40 6.37 10.35
N THR A 3 4.11 5.26 11.02
CA THR A 3 4.93 4.75 12.12
C THR A 3 6.36 4.48 11.65
N LEU A 4 7.33 4.99 12.39
CA LEU A 4 8.75 4.74 12.15
C LEU A 4 9.43 4.09 13.36
N ASP A 5 8.87 4.29 14.56
CA ASP A 5 9.31 3.76 15.84
C ASP A 5 8.09 3.50 16.73
N VAL A 6 8.27 2.82 17.88
CA VAL A 6 7.22 2.50 18.87
C VAL A 6 5.93 1.88 18.27
N GLY A 7 6.11 0.98 17.32
CA GLY A 7 5.06 0.43 16.47
C GLY A 7 3.80 -0.01 17.22
N LYS A 8 3.96 -0.72 18.36
CA LYS A 8 2.83 -1.17 19.18
C LYS A 8 1.99 0.00 19.73
N VAL A 9 2.64 1.01 20.30
CA VAL A 9 1.93 2.15 20.93
C VAL A 9 1.14 2.95 19.90
N GLU A 10 1.71 3.17 18.72
CA GLU A 10 1.02 3.92 17.66
C GLU A 10 -0.18 3.14 17.09
N VAL A 11 -0.10 1.81 17.04
CA VAL A 11 -1.24 0.97 16.64
C VAL A 11 -2.35 1.02 17.70
N ASP A 12 -2.02 0.91 18.99
CA ASP A 12 -3.00 1.00 20.09
C ASP A 12 -3.74 2.35 20.02
N LEU A 13 -3.02 3.47 19.89
CA LEU A 13 -3.63 4.80 19.77
C LEU A 13 -4.53 4.95 18.55
N ALA A 14 -4.11 4.43 17.40
CA ALA A 14 -4.92 4.50 16.19
C ALA A 14 -6.20 3.64 16.30
N TYR A 15 -6.08 2.48 16.93
CA TYR A 15 -7.22 1.58 17.19
C TYR A 15 -8.24 2.22 18.14
N GLU A 16 -7.79 2.88 19.22
CA GLU A 16 -8.66 3.62 20.15
C GLU A 16 -9.48 4.70 19.42
N GLU A 17 -8.91 5.31 18.37
CA GLU A 17 -9.57 6.29 17.51
C GLU A 17 -10.30 5.65 16.30
N THR A 18 -10.58 4.33 16.37
CA THR A 18 -11.36 3.57 15.39
C THR A 18 -10.76 3.47 13.97
N ALA A 19 -9.44 3.45 13.86
CA ALA A 19 -8.78 3.25 12.58
C ALA A 19 -8.94 1.80 12.09
N ASP A 20 -9.43 1.61 10.86
CA ASP A 20 -9.52 0.31 10.20
C ASP A 20 -8.16 -0.19 9.72
N ALA A 21 -7.24 0.71 9.42
CA ALA A 21 -5.89 0.39 8.95
C ALA A 21 -4.85 1.36 9.51
N VAL A 22 -3.66 0.85 9.77
CA VAL A 22 -2.51 1.62 10.27
C VAL A 22 -1.33 1.49 9.31
N VAL A 23 -0.53 2.55 9.18
CA VAL A 23 0.58 2.59 8.21
C VAL A 23 1.92 2.77 8.90
N ALA A 24 2.87 1.87 8.63
CA ALA A 24 4.26 2.01 9.01
C ALA A 24 5.16 2.30 7.81
N ALA A 25 6.26 3.04 8.05
CA ALA A 25 7.29 3.24 7.05
C ALA A 25 8.16 1.98 6.93
N GLY A 26 8.35 1.47 5.72
CA GLY A 26 9.22 0.31 5.45
C GLY A 26 10.69 0.55 5.80
N LEU A 27 11.08 1.80 6.03
CA LEU A 27 12.40 2.18 6.54
C LEU A 27 12.60 1.88 8.03
N ALA A 28 11.53 1.63 8.80
CA ALA A 28 11.64 1.26 10.20
C ALA A 28 12.43 -0.05 10.38
N PRO A 29 13.09 -0.28 11.54
CA PRO A 29 13.72 -1.55 11.86
C PRO A 29 12.75 -2.74 11.71
N ALA A 30 13.29 -3.92 11.39
CA ALA A 30 12.46 -5.12 11.22
C ALA A 30 11.69 -5.45 12.50
N GLU A 31 12.31 -5.29 13.65
CA GLU A 31 11.72 -5.52 14.97
C GLU A 31 10.52 -4.59 15.24
N THR A 32 10.63 -3.33 14.81
CA THR A 32 9.53 -2.35 14.90
C THR A 32 8.37 -2.76 13.99
N LEU A 33 8.66 -3.17 12.75
CA LEU A 33 7.64 -3.62 11.82
C LEU A 33 6.97 -4.91 12.29
N ASP A 34 7.72 -5.88 12.80
CA ASP A 34 7.17 -7.12 13.36
C ASP A 34 6.22 -6.82 14.54
N SER A 35 6.63 -5.94 15.46
CA SER A 35 5.79 -5.51 16.59
C SER A 35 4.52 -4.78 16.12
N PHE A 36 4.67 -3.89 15.11
CA PHE A 36 3.57 -3.15 14.50
C PHE A 36 2.55 -4.09 13.85
N ILE A 37 3.00 -5.03 13.01
CA ILE A 37 2.14 -5.97 12.29
C ILE A 37 1.44 -6.92 13.27
N SER A 38 2.18 -7.45 14.25
CA SER A 38 1.63 -8.33 15.28
C SER A 38 0.55 -7.65 16.10
N GLU A 39 0.74 -6.39 16.49
CA GLU A 39 -0.24 -5.62 17.26
C GLU A 39 -1.47 -5.25 16.43
N ALA A 40 -1.30 -4.84 15.18
CA ALA A 40 -2.41 -4.59 14.26
C ALA A 40 -3.29 -5.84 14.13
N ARG A 41 -2.68 -7.00 13.92
CA ARG A 41 -3.39 -8.28 13.85
C ARG A 41 -4.12 -8.61 15.15
N ARG A 42 -3.50 -8.39 16.31
CA ARG A 42 -4.12 -8.63 17.63
C ARG A 42 -5.38 -7.80 17.84
N LEU A 43 -5.40 -6.58 17.34
CA LEU A 43 -6.52 -5.65 17.48
C LEU A 43 -7.55 -5.77 16.36
N GLY A 44 -7.26 -6.52 15.29
CA GLY A 44 -8.16 -6.67 14.13
C GLY A 44 -8.15 -5.45 13.20
N THR A 45 -7.08 -4.64 13.22
CA THR A 45 -6.86 -3.56 12.25
C THR A 45 -5.86 -3.98 11.19
N TYR A 46 -5.96 -3.45 9.97
CA TYR A 46 -5.07 -3.81 8.88
C TYR A 46 -3.69 -3.16 9.03
N SER A 47 -2.65 -3.97 8.87
CA SER A 47 -1.25 -3.52 8.85
C SER A 47 -0.81 -3.16 7.43
N VAL A 48 -0.37 -1.92 7.23
CA VAL A 48 0.11 -1.42 5.94
C VAL A 48 1.57 -1.01 6.06
N VAL A 49 2.43 -1.51 5.18
CA VAL A 49 3.85 -1.11 5.14
C VAL A 49 4.14 -0.35 3.84
N ASP A 50 4.53 0.91 3.99
CA ASP A 50 4.83 1.81 2.87
C ASP A 50 6.33 1.79 2.54
N MET A 51 6.67 1.31 1.34
CA MET A 51 8.03 1.14 0.85
C MET A 51 8.66 2.42 0.26
N LEU A 52 8.13 3.60 0.62
CA LEU A 52 8.74 4.87 0.21
C LEU A 52 10.20 4.92 0.62
N ASN A 53 11.10 5.19 -0.33
CA ASN A 53 12.56 5.25 -0.16
C ASN A 53 13.22 3.94 0.32
N VAL A 54 12.53 2.82 0.35
CA VAL A 54 13.15 1.51 0.56
C VAL A 54 13.82 1.07 -0.74
N GLU A 55 15.14 0.88 -0.70
CA GLU A 55 15.95 0.55 -1.87
C GLU A 55 15.54 -0.80 -2.49
N ASP A 56 15.34 -1.81 -1.65
CA ASP A 56 14.93 -3.17 -2.05
C ASP A 56 13.76 -3.64 -1.17
N PRO A 57 12.50 -3.43 -1.62
CA PRO A 57 11.32 -3.86 -0.90
C PRO A 57 11.25 -5.37 -0.67
N ILE A 58 11.72 -6.18 -1.61
CA ILE A 58 11.70 -7.65 -1.49
C ILE A 58 12.65 -8.11 -0.38
N LYS A 59 13.87 -7.58 -0.40
CA LYS A 59 14.84 -7.88 0.65
C LYS A 59 14.32 -7.44 2.02
N LYS A 60 13.71 -6.26 2.09
CA LYS A 60 13.11 -5.74 3.33
C LYS A 60 12.03 -6.68 3.85
N LEU A 61 11.08 -7.08 3.02
CA LEU A 61 9.99 -7.99 3.41
C LEU A 61 10.51 -9.37 3.87
N LYS A 62 11.61 -9.86 3.26
CA LYS A 62 12.25 -11.13 3.69
C LYS A 62 12.87 -11.06 5.09
N THR A 63 13.13 -9.86 5.64
CA THR A 63 13.63 -9.72 7.01
C THR A 63 12.55 -9.81 8.08
N LEU A 64 11.28 -9.71 7.69
CA LEU A 64 10.14 -9.70 8.61
C LEU A 64 9.74 -11.12 9.01
N LYS A 65 9.39 -11.31 10.27
CA LYS A 65 8.79 -12.53 10.81
C LYS A 65 7.30 -12.59 10.49
N GLU A 66 6.64 -11.43 10.61
CA GLU A 66 5.24 -11.24 10.31
C GLU A 66 5.07 -10.53 8.97
N PHE A 67 4.09 -10.95 8.15
CA PHE A 67 3.84 -10.32 6.86
C PHE A 67 2.69 -9.33 6.96
N PRO A 68 2.82 -8.09 6.40
CA PRO A 68 1.75 -7.09 6.46
C PRO A 68 0.57 -7.47 5.57
N ASP A 69 -0.62 -6.94 5.89
CA ASP A 69 -1.80 -7.12 5.05
C ASP A 69 -1.71 -6.36 3.74
N VAL A 70 -1.05 -5.20 3.73
CA VAL A 70 -0.86 -4.37 2.54
C VAL A 70 0.59 -3.90 2.43
N VAL A 71 1.16 -4.01 1.25
CA VAL A 71 2.46 -3.43 0.87
C VAL A 71 2.23 -2.29 -0.12
N ILE A 72 2.67 -1.06 0.20
CA ILE A 72 2.59 0.06 -0.73
C ILE A 72 3.92 0.20 -1.47
N LEU A 73 3.91 0.01 -2.79
CA LEU A 73 4.99 0.39 -3.67
C LEU A 73 4.85 1.88 -3.96
N HIS A 74 5.72 2.68 -3.36
CA HIS A 74 5.58 4.13 -3.35
C HIS A 74 6.78 4.82 -3.98
N ARG A 75 6.55 5.59 -5.06
CA ARG A 75 7.56 6.46 -5.65
C ARG A 75 7.48 7.85 -5.00
N GLY A 76 8.61 8.34 -4.48
CA GLY A 76 8.72 9.68 -3.92
C GLY A 76 8.49 10.76 -4.98
N ILE A 77 7.98 11.92 -4.55
CA ILE A 77 7.73 13.10 -5.43
C ILE A 77 9.01 13.53 -6.15
N ASP A 78 10.11 13.57 -5.44
CA ASP A 78 11.42 13.99 -5.98
C ASP A 78 12.02 12.99 -6.98
N GLN A 79 11.48 11.79 -7.05
CA GLN A 79 11.90 10.71 -7.96
C GLN A 79 11.04 10.60 -9.22
N GLU A 80 10.02 11.45 -9.38
CA GLU A 80 9.08 11.38 -10.50
C GLU A 80 9.69 11.78 -11.86
N THR A 81 10.87 12.43 -11.86
CA THR A 81 11.58 12.78 -13.09
C THR A 81 12.36 11.58 -13.63
N GLY A 82 11.76 10.83 -14.55
CA GLY A 82 12.48 9.95 -15.48
C GLY A 82 12.46 8.44 -15.22
N ARG A 83 11.85 7.92 -14.16
CA ARG A 83 11.63 6.47 -14.01
C ARG A 83 10.16 6.16 -13.84
N THR A 84 9.65 5.24 -14.64
CA THR A 84 8.36 4.58 -14.45
C THR A 84 8.32 4.01 -13.02
N ILE A 85 7.19 4.09 -12.33
CA ILE A 85 6.95 3.28 -11.12
C ILE A 85 7.40 1.88 -11.48
N GLY A 86 8.17 1.24 -10.59
CA GLY A 86 8.69 -0.11 -10.86
C GLY A 86 7.55 -1.12 -10.94
N LEU A 87 6.73 -1.03 -12.00
CA LEU A 87 5.57 -1.89 -12.21
C LEU A 87 5.97 -3.36 -12.31
N ASP A 88 7.21 -3.64 -12.72
CA ASP A 88 7.75 -5.00 -12.77
C ASP A 88 7.95 -5.57 -11.35
N LEU A 89 8.20 -4.70 -10.36
CA LEU A 89 8.30 -5.08 -8.96
C LEU A 89 6.99 -5.68 -8.42
N ILE A 90 5.82 -5.29 -8.95
CA ILE A 90 4.53 -5.89 -8.59
C ILE A 90 4.54 -7.40 -8.89
N GLN A 91 4.94 -7.76 -10.10
CA GLN A 91 5.00 -9.16 -10.52
C GLN A 91 6.07 -9.93 -9.75
N GLU A 92 7.22 -9.30 -9.50
CA GLU A 92 8.30 -9.91 -8.72
C GLU A 92 7.88 -10.18 -7.26
N LEU A 93 7.15 -9.25 -6.63
CA LEU A 93 6.56 -9.45 -5.29
C LEU A 93 5.57 -10.62 -5.28
N ARG A 94 4.65 -10.68 -6.26
CA ARG A 94 3.69 -11.78 -6.37
C ARG A 94 4.37 -13.14 -6.52
N GLN A 95 5.42 -13.20 -7.34
CA GLN A 95 6.18 -14.44 -7.56
C GLN A 95 7.00 -14.84 -6.33
N THR A 96 7.66 -13.87 -5.69
CA THR A 96 8.53 -14.14 -4.53
C THR A 96 7.73 -14.59 -3.31
N PHE A 97 6.55 -13.99 -3.09
CA PHE A 97 5.72 -14.24 -1.91
C PHE A 97 4.39 -14.91 -2.26
N ARG A 98 4.40 -15.83 -3.23
CA ARG A 98 3.20 -16.54 -3.72
C ARG A 98 2.44 -17.35 -2.66
N ASP A 99 3.13 -17.71 -1.56
CA ASP A 99 2.61 -18.42 -0.40
C ASP A 99 2.02 -17.48 0.67
N LYS A 100 2.19 -16.18 0.50
CA LYS A 100 1.67 -15.15 1.40
C LYS A 100 0.39 -14.53 0.83
N ARG A 101 -0.54 -14.20 1.73
CA ARG A 101 -1.75 -13.47 1.39
C ARG A 101 -1.57 -12.02 1.80
N PHE A 102 -1.57 -11.12 0.83
CA PHE A 102 -1.42 -9.67 1.03
C PHE A 102 -1.90 -8.91 -0.20
N LEU A 103 -2.20 -7.64 0.00
CA LEU A 103 -2.55 -6.71 -1.08
C LEU A 103 -1.34 -5.87 -1.47
N ILE A 104 -1.24 -5.53 -2.74
CA ILE A 104 -0.24 -4.60 -3.27
C ILE A 104 -0.93 -3.30 -3.65
N ALA A 105 -0.56 -2.24 -2.96
CA ALA A 105 -0.94 -0.88 -3.32
C ALA A 105 0.17 -0.19 -4.11
N VAL A 106 -0.19 0.70 -5.02
CA VAL A 106 0.76 1.56 -5.74
C VAL A 106 0.44 3.03 -5.49
N ALA A 107 1.50 3.83 -5.27
CA ALA A 107 1.41 5.25 -4.96
C ALA A 107 2.55 6.06 -5.61
N GLY A 108 2.33 7.37 -5.75
CA GLY A 108 3.33 8.33 -6.26
C GLY A 108 3.21 8.61 -7.75
N GLY A 109 2.68 9.80 -8.10
CA GLY A 109 2.53 10.27 -9.49
C GLY A 109 1.60 9.40 -10.34
N ILE A 110 0.60 8.77 -9.75
CA ILE A 110 -0.34 7.90 -10.46
C ILE A 110 -1.27 8.75 -11.33
N VAL A 111 -1.37 8.37 -12.60
CA VAL A 111 -2.34 8.87 -13.60
C VAL A 111 -3.21 7.71 -14.09
N PRO A 112 -4.36 7.95 -14.76
CA PRO A 112 -5.28 6.88 -15.18
C PRO A 112 -4.60 5.75 -15.98
N GLU A 113 -3.66 6.10 -16.87
CA GLU A 113 -2.94 5.13 -17.70
C GLU A 113 -2.04 4.21 -16.86
N THR A 114 -1.28 4.80 -15.92
CA THR A 114 -0.40 4.02 -15.01
C THR A 114 -1.19 3.21 -14.01
N ALA A 115 -2.36 3.68 -13.57
CA ALA A 115 -3.28 2.92 -12.73
C ALA A 115 -3.72 1.63 -13.44
N LYS A 116 -4.21 1.76 -14.67
CA LYS A 116 -4.61 0.62 -15.51
C LYS A 116 -3.47 -0.38 -15.72
N GLU A 117 -2.26 0.11 -15.96
CA GLU A 117 -1.09 -0.75 -16.15
C GLU A 117 -0.69 -1.47 -14.86
N ALA A 118 -0.73 -0.78 -13.71
CA ALA A 118 -0.44 -1.36 -12.41
C ALA A 118 -1.41 -2.51 -12.06
N LEU A 119 -2.71 -2.31 -12.29
CA LEU A 119 -3.73 -3.34 -12.07
C LEU A 119 -3.49 -4.57 -12.96
N LYS A 120 -3.18 -4.38 -14.24
CA LYS A 120 -2.84 -5.49 -15.16
C LYS A 120 -1.62 -6.28 -14.69
N LYS A 121 -0.71 -5.67 -13.95
CA LYS A 121 0.49 -6.32 -13.38
C LYS A 121 0.23 -6.94 -12.01
N GLY A 122 -0.98 -6.84 -11.46
CA GLY A 122 -1.40 -7.48 -10.23
C GLY A 122 -1.39 -6.59 -8.99
N ALA A 123 -1.43 -5.25 -9.14
CA ALA A 123 -1.78 -4.36 -8.04
C ALA A 123 -3.26 -4.51 -7.69
N ASP A 124 -3.60 -4.40 -6.40
CA ASP A 124 -4.98 -4.48 -5.90
C ASP A 124 -5.53 -3.09 -5.55
N ILE A 125 -4.66 -2.16 -5.17
CA ILE A 125 -5.04 -0.83 -4.67
C ILE A 125 -4.27 0.25 -5.43
N ILE A 126 -4.98 1.29 -5.84
CA ILE A 126 -4.41 2.49 -6.47
C ILE A 126 -4.58 3.69 -5.54
N ILE A 127 -3.47 4.30 -5.14
CA ILE A 127 -3.45 5.49 -4.26
C ILE A 127 -3.18 6.72 -5.11
N VAL A 128 -4.21 7.54 -5.29
CA VAL A 128 -4.16 8.75 -6.12
C VAL A 128 -4.10 10.00 -5.23
N GLY A 129 -3.15 10.89 -5.51
CA GLY A 129 -3.01 12.15 -4.79
C GLY A 129 -3.23 13.36 -5.71
N ARG A 130 -2.15 14.01 -6.13
CA ARG A 130 -2.15 15.33 -6.80
C ARG A 130 -2.97 15.40 -8.08
N TYR A 131 -3.06 14.33 -8.85
CA TYR A 131 -3.90 14.31 -10.06
C TYR A 131 -5.34 14.74 -9.74
N VAL A 132 -5.88 14.29 -8.62
CA VAL A 132 -7.23 14.65 -8.15
C VAL A 132 -7.20 15.96 -7.37
N THR A 133 -6.34 16.07 -6.34
CA THR A 133 -6.38 17.19 -5.38
C THR A 133 -5.94 18.55 -5.98
N GLN A 134 -5.19 18.54 -7.07
CA GLN A 134 -4.76 19.75 -7.80
C GLN A 134 -5.54 19.96 -9.10
N SER A 135 -6.53 19.12 -9.40
CA SER A 135 -7.39 19.31 -10.57
C SER A 135 -8.33 20.49 -10.39
N LYS A 136 -8.59 21.21 -11.47
CA LYS A 136 -9.63 22.25 -11.52
C LYS A 136 -11.03 21.65 -11.50
N ASP A 137 -11.17 20.41 -11.96
CA ASP A 137 -12.41 19.62 -11.96
C ASP A 137 -12.12 18.28 -11.29
N ILE A 138 -12.37 18.23 -9.97
CA ILE A 138 -12.08 17.06 -9.14
C ILE A 138 -12.98 15.88 -9.54
N GLU A 139 -14.26 16.15 -9.83
CA GLU A 139 -15.21 15.11 -10.22
C GLU A 139 -14.78 14.43 -11.52
N ARG A 140 -14.36 15.22 -12.51
CA ARG A 140 -13.85 14.68 -13.77
C ARG A 140 -12.57 13.88 -13.54
N ALA A 141 -11.62 14.39 -12.74
CA ALA A 141 -10.37 13.69 -12.45
C ALA A 141 -10.60 12.32 -11.77
N VAL A 142 -11.58 12.23 -10.86
CA VAL A 142 -11.99 10.95 -10.27
C VAL A 142 -12.63 10.03 -11.32
N ARG A 143 -13.51 10.58 -12.18
CA ARG A 143 -14.17 9.82 -13.24
C ARG A 143 -13.17 9.22 -14.24
N ASP A 144 -12.12 9.97 -14.59
CA ASP A 144 -11.05 9.49 -15.48
C ASP A 144 -10.40 8.19 -14.95
N PHE A 145 -10.18 8.11 -13.62
CA PHE A 145 -9.69 6.86 -12.99
C PHE A 145 -10.72 5.74 -13.03
N LEU A 146 -11.97 6.03 -12.68
CA LEU A 146 -13.03 5.01 -12.67
C LEU A 146 -13.30 4.43 -14.07
N GLU A 147 -13.12 5.23 -15.13
CA GLU A 147 -13.24 4.78 -16.51
C GLU A 147 -12.03 3.97 -16.96
N ALA A 148 -10.83 4.34 -16.48
CA ALA A 148 -9.60 3.62 -16.81
C ALA A 148 -9.48 2.27 -16.09
N THR A 149 -10.21 2.07 -14.98
CA THR A 149 -10.12 0.89 -14.09
C THR A 149 -11.49 0.28 -13.80
N PRO A 150 -12.25 -0.15 -14.85
CA PRO A 150 -13.61 -0.67 -14.68
C PRO A 150 -13.65 -1.94 -13.80
N GLU A 151 -12.59 -2.74 -13.79
CA GLU A 151 -12.48 -3.97 -13.00
C GLU A 151 -12.56 -3.70 -11.50
N MET A 152 -12.12 -2.52 -11.03
CA MET A 152 -12.17 -2.15 -9.60
C MET A 152 -13.59 -1.86 -9.09
N ARG A 153 -14.59 -1.79 -9.95
CA ARG A 153 -15.97 -1.53 -9.54
C ARG A 153 -16.69 -2.79 -9.01
N GLU A 154 -16.17 -3.97 -9.33
CA GLU A 154 -16.83 -5.24 -9.02
C GLU A 154 -16.33 -5.89 -7.72
N ASP A 155 -15.12 -5.54 -7.24
CA ASP A 155 -14.50 -6.16 -6.06
C ASP A 155 -14.62 -5.31 -4.78
N VAL A 156 -15.85 -5.06 -4.34
CA VAL A 156 -16.10 -4.43 -3.02
C VAL A 156 -15.84 -5.41 -1.85
N ASP A 157 -15.65 -6.70 -2.13
CA ASP A 157 -15.49 -7.75 -1.11
C ASP A 157 -14.05 -8.02 -0.65
N LEU A 158 -13.04 -7.32 -1.19
CA LEU A 158 -11.64 -7.50 -0.77
C LEU A 158 -11.37 -7.22 0.72
N PHE A 159 -12.18 -6.35 1.33
CA PHE A 159 -12.08 -6.01 2.74
C PHE A 159 -12.94 -6.88 3.69
N ARG A 160 -13.74 -7.82 3.17
CA ARG A 160 -14.57 -8.70 4.01
C ARG A 160 -13.90 -9.98 4.49
N VAL A 161 -12.60 -10.13 4.27
CA VAL A 161 -11.95 -11.45 4.38
C VAL A 161 -11.39 -11.76 5.77
N HIS A 162 -11.48 -10.90 6.76
CA HIS A 162 -10.86 -11.14 8.07
C HIS A 162 -11.74 -10.81 9.28
N VAL A 163 -12.99 -11.26 9.26
CA VAL A 163 -13.76 -11.39 10.50
C VAL A 163 -14.24 -12.84 10.62
N GLU A 164 -13.30 -13.72 10.96
CA GLU A 164 -13.54 -15.02 11.63
C GLU A 164 -12.45 -15.24 12.67
#